data_cacc521f0a38cd5840acbbf190f3ba09
#
_entry.id   cacc521f0a38cd5840acbbf190f3ba09
#
_cell.length_a   1.000
_cell.length_b   1.000
_cell.length_c   1.000
_cell.angle_alpha   90.00
_cell.angle_beta   90.00
_cell.angle_gamma   90.00
#
_symmetry.space_group_name_H-M   'P 1'
#
loop_
_entity.id
_entity.type
_entity.pdbx_description
1 polymer ?
#
loop_
_entity_poly.entity_id
_entity_poly.type
_entity_poly.pdbx_seq_one_letter_code
_entity_poly.pdbx_strand_id
1 'polypeptide(L)'
;MKKNIVFLDSSTFPNPLKFDKLEFPHIWKNHKTTSPTEVIKRIKTAHVLVNNKVNLGEQELQHAKNLELIALTATGTNIIDLDYCKKNNIKVCNLRDYASITVAEHTFALMLTLYRQIKGLEEDITSGLWQKQKVFSMVNRRVFDLYDKQIGIIGRGSIGTQVAKLARAFGMKVEFISAQRLKDDQLKTFLKRQDIVSLHCPLNSKTKNL
;
A
#
# COMPACT_ATOMS: atom_id res chain seq x y z
N MET A 1 29.43 -16.64 -15.26
CA MET A 1 28.16 -16.73 -16.03
C MET A 1 27.38 -15.43 -15.89
N LYS A 2 26.78 -14.89 -16.95
CA LYS A 2 25.96 -13.68 -16.86
C LYS A 2 24.61 -14.00 -16.20
N LYS A 3 24.18 -13.20 -15.21
CA LYS A 3 22.87 -13.36 -14.58
C LYS A 3 21.77 -12.71 -15.41
N ASN A 4 20.67 -13.39 -15.66
CA ASN A 4 19.49 -12.81 -16.31
C ASN A 4 18.60 -12.14 -15.25
N ILE A 5 18.44 -10.83 -15.35
CA ILE A 5 17.57 -10.02 -14.51
C ILE A 5 16.35 -9.64 -15.35
N VAL A 6 15.16 -9.90 -14.84
CA VAL A 6 13.91 -9.58 -15.53
C VAL A 6 13.04 -8.69 -14.65
N PHE A 7 12.75 -7.49 -15.12
CA PHE A 7 11.79 -6.59 -14.49
C PHE A 7 10.42 -6.77 -15.16
N LEU A 8 9.43 -7.17 -14.39
CA LEU A 8 8.15 -7.62 -14.92
C LEU A 8 7.15 -6.48 -15.20
N ASP A 9 7.25 -5.35 -14.50
CA ASP A 9 6.19 -4.34 -14.48
C ASP A 9 6.71 -2.91 -14.22
N SER A 10 7.69 -2.47 -14.97
CA SER A 10 8.36 -1.17 -14.77
C SER A 10 7.45 0.04 -14.95
N SER A 11 6.30 -0.07 -15.64
CA SER A 11 5.31 1.02 -15.75
C SER A 11 4.61 1.36 -14.44
N THR A 12 4.80 0.55 -13.38
CA THR A 12 4.32 0.86 -12.04
C THR A 12 5.12 1.98 -11.35
N PHE A 13 6.15 2.48 -12.01
CA PHE A 13 6.98 3.58 -11.55
C PHE A 13 6.93 4.76 -12.53
N PRO A 14 7.13 6.00 -12.06
CA PRO A 14 7.26 7.15 -12.95
C PRO A 14 8.52 7.01 -13.83
N ASN A 15 8.43 7.45 -15.09
CA ASN A 15 9.54 7.45 -16.01
C ASN A 15 10.36 8.75 -15.91
N PRO A 16 11.69 8.68 -16.09
CA PRO A 16 12.51 7.47 -16.19
C PRO A 16 13.01 6.97 -14.82
N LEU A 17 12.87 5.68 -14.53
CA LEU A 17 13.57 5.02 -13.43
C LEU A 17 15.04 4.83 -13.80
N LYS A 18 15.93 5.42 -13.03
CA LYS A 18 17.38 5.18 -13.16
C LYS A 18 17.78 4.16 -12.11
N PHE A 19 18.41 3.08 -12.54
CA PHE A 19 19.03 2.10 -11.65
C PHE A 19 20.52 2.34 -11.62
N ASP A 20 21.13 2.16 -10.47
CA ASP A 20 22.57 2.14 -10.34
C ASP A 20 23.14 0.96 -11.14
N LYS A 21 24.35 1.17 -11.71
CA LYS A 21 25.02 0.13 -12.48
C LYS A 21 25.40 -1.02 -11.53
N LEU A 22 24.94 -2.22 -11.86
CA LEU A 22 25.33 -3.42 -11.13
C LEU A 22 26.76 -3.82 -11.49
N GLU A 23 27.57 -4.14 -10.48
CA GLU A 23 29.02 -4.42 -10.62
C GLU A 23 29.34 -5.83 -11.16
N PHE A 24 28.33 -6.66 -11.40
CA PHE A 24 28.52 -8.02 -11.91
C PHE A 24 27.96 -8.19 -13.34
N PRO A 25 28.50 -9.15 -14.14
CA PRO A 25 28.02 -9.43 -15.49
C PRO A 25 26.57 -9.89 -15.50
N HIS A 26 25.69 -9.13 -16.18
CA HIS A 26 24.25 -9.44 -16.25
C HIS A 26 23.66 -9.07 -17.61
N ILE A 27 22.46 -9.59 -17.87
CA ILE A 27 21.56 -9.23 -18.95
C ILE A 27 20.28 -8.70 -18.31
N TRP A 28 19.95 -7.44 -18.53
CA TRP A 28 18.73 -6.82 -18.02
C TRP A 28 17.64 -6.82 -19.08
N LYS A 29 16.47 -7.41 -18.75
CA LYS A 29 15.25 -7.36 -19.56
C LYS A 29 14.18 -6.59 -18.83
N ASN A 30 13.65 -5.54 -19.46
CA ASN A 30 12.62 -4.70 -18.89
C ASN A 30 11.30 -4.88 -19.62
N HIS A 31 10.23 -5.21 -18.87
CA HIS A 31 8.87 -5.25 -19.37
C HIS A 31 8.05 -4.13 -18.70
N LYS A 32 7.37 -3.31 -19.49
CA LYS A 32 6.51 -2.25 -18.96
C LYS A 32 5.36 -2.85 -18.13
N THR A 33 4.71 -3.86 -18.65
CA THR A 33 3.62 -4.62 -18.02
C THR A 33 3.79 -6.09 -18.33
N THR A 34 3.30 -6.99 -17.49
CA THR A 34 3.28 -8.45 -17.73
C THR A 34 1.88 -8.98 -17.45
N SER A 35 1.21 -9.48 -18.48
CA SER A 35 -0.08 -10.16 -18.33
C SER A 35 0.11 -11.56 -17.70
N PRO A 36 -0.93 -12.11 -17.05
CA PRO A 36 -0.84 -13.47 -16.46
C PRO A 36 -0.37 -14.54 -17.44
N THR A 37 -0.76 -14.46 -18.72
CA THR A 37 -0.40 -15.41 -19.76
C THR A 37 1.06 -15.32 -20.22
N GLU A 38 1.74 -14.20 -19.94
CA GLU A 38 3.12 -13.97 -20.32
C GLU A 38 4.13 -14.27 -19.19
N VAL A 39 3.65 -14.39 -17.93
CA VAL A 39 4.52 -14.54 -16.75
C VAL A 39 5.50 -15.69 -16.96
N ILE A 40 5.01 -16.89 -17.22
CA ILE A 40 5.83 -18.11 -17.36
C ILE A 40 6.91 -17.94 -18.44
N LYS A 41 6.54 -17.40 -19.61
CA LYS A 41 7.49 -17.16 -20.69
C LYS A 41 8.61 -16.20 -20.28
N ARG A 42 8.28 -15.15 -19.51
CA ARG A 42 9.23 -14.09 -19.12
C ARG A 42 10.17 -14.52 -18.01
N ILE A 43 9.68 -15.32 -17.05
CA ILE A 43 10.50 -15.74 -15.90
C ILE A 43 11.36 -16.96 -16.16
N LYS A 44 11.07 -17.76 -17.20
CA LYS A 44 11.67 -19.08 -17.47
C LYS A 44 13.20 -19.11 -17.39
N THR A 45 13.88 -18.07 -17.83
CA THR A 45 15.35 -17.98 -17.86
C THR A 45 15.92 -17.01 -16.83
N ALA A 46 15.08 -16.46 -15.96
CA ALA A 46 15.50 -15.48 -14.97
C ALA A 46 16.32 -16.12 -13.84
N HIS A 47 17.36 -15.41 -13.42
CA HIS A 47 18.07 -15.66 -12.16
C HIS A 47 17.58 -14.70 -11.08
N VAL A 48 17.20 -13.48 -11.48
CA VAL A 48 16.65 -12.45 -10.60
C VAL A 48 15.39 -11.89 -11.23
N LEU A 49 14.32 -11.78 -10.45
CA LEU A 49 13.11 -11.07 -10.82
C LEU A 49 13.04 -9.77 -10.03
N VAL A 50 12.76 -8.67 -10.73
CA VAL A 50 12.30 -7.41 -10.13
C VAL A 50 10.80 -7.31 -10.38
N ASN A 51 10.01 -7.14 -9.32
CA ASN A 51 8.57 -7.25 -9.38
C ASN A 51 7.89 -6.22 -8.45
N ASN A 52 6.77 -5.66 -8.85
CA ASN A 52 5.96 -4.79 -8.00
C ASN A 52 4.54 -5.34 -7.78
N LYS A 53 3.84 -5.73 -8.85
CA LYS A 53 2.40 -6.07 -8.81
C LYS A 53 2.03 -7.40 -9.48
N VAL A 54 2.97 -8.05 -10.17
CA VAL A 54 2.68 -9.33 -10.84
C VAL A 54 2.60 -10.46 -9.82
N ASN A 55 1.52 -11.24 -9.87
CA ASN A 55 1.38 -12.42 -9.02
C ASN A 55 2.37 -13.52 -9.44
N LEU A 56 3.08 -14.08 -8.47
CA LEU A 56 4.05 -15.17 -8.65
C LEU A 56 3.74 -16.27 -7.65
N GLY A 57 2.84 -17.14 -8.02
CA GLY A 57 2.48 -18.35 -7.27
C GLY A 57 3.34 -19.54 -7.66
N GLU A 58 3.11 -20.68 -7.02
CA GLU A 58 3.78 -21.95 -7.35
C GLU A 58 3.62 -22.31 -8.83
N GLN A 59 2.43 -22.07 -9.42
CA GLN A 59 2.13 -22.38 -10.82
C GLN A 59 3.08 -21.68 -11.80
N GLU A 60 3.48 -20.44 -11.52
CA GLU A 60 4.43 -19.67 -12.32
C GLU A 60 5.87 -20.02 -11.95
N LEU A 61 6.20 -20.00 -10.66
CA LEU A 61 7.56 -20.12 -10.15
C LEU A 61 8.20 -21.48 -10.46
N GLN A 62 7.44 -22.55 -10.56
CA GLN A 62 7.95 -23.88 -10.93
C GLN A 62 8.64 -23.93 -12.31
N HIS A 63 8.35 -22.96 -13.18
CA HIS A 63 8.95 -22.82 -14.50
C HIS A 63 10.26 -22.01 -14.50
N ALA A 64 10.62 -21.35 -13.40
CA ALA A 64 11.81 -20.50 -13.28
C ALA A 64 12.97 -21.26 -12.61
N LYS A 65 13.48 -22.31 -13.28
CA LYS A 65 14.45 -23.27 -12.70
C LYS A 65 15.77 -22.67 -12.22
N ASN A 66 16.16 -21.48 -12.74
CA ASN A 66 17.42 -20.82 -12.39
C ASN A 66 17.20 -19.64 -11.42
N LEU A 67 15.97 -19.47 -10.90
CA LEU A 67 15.62 -18.31 -10.08
C LEU A 67 16.26 -18.41 -8.69
N GLU A 68 17.01 -17.38 -8.32
CA GLU A 68 17.74 -17.27 -7.06
C GLU A 68 17.15 -16.17 -6.16
N LEU A 69 16.61 -15.10 -6.77
CA LEU A 69 16.15 -13.93 -6.05
C LEU A 69 14.91 -13.30 -6.68
N ILE A 70 13.95 -12.93 -5.84
CA ILE A 70 12.86 -12.01 -6.19
C ILE A 70 13.08 -10.73 -5.40
N ALA A 71 13.38 -9.63 -6.10
CA ALA A 71 13.46 -8.28 -5.56
C ALA A 71 12.09 -7.61 -5.71
N LEU A 72 11.31 -7.61 -4.63
CA LEU A 72 9.98 -7.03 -4.61
C LEU A 72 10.07 -5.53 -4.27
N THR A 73 9.66 -4.68 -5.20
CA THR A 73 9.69 -3.22 -5.06
C THR A 73 8.45 -2.66 -4.34
N ALA A 74 7.92 -3.43 -3.40
CA ALA A 74 6.78 -3.11 -2.55
C ALA A 74 7.01 -3.61 -1.12
N THR A 75 6.22 -3.14 -0.17
CA THR A 75 6.25 -3.65 1.21
C THR A 75 5.49 -4.96 1.36
N GLY A 76 4.31 -5.07 0.73
CA GLY A 76 3.48 -6.28 0.81
C GLY A 76 4.05 -7.41 -0.02
N THR A 77 4.03 -8.64 0.53
CA THR A 77 4.55 -9.86 -0.12
C THR A 77 3.44 -10.83 -0.53
N ASN A 78 2.18 -10.45 -0.37
CA ASN A 78 1.00 -11.29 -0.60
C ASN A 78 0.82 -11.77 -2.06
N ILE A 79 1.56 -11.18 -2.99
CA ILE A 79 1.58 -11.57 -4.41
C ILE A 79 2.66 -12.63 -4.73
N ILE A 80 3.45 -13.04 -3.74
CA ILE A 80 4.51 -14.04 -3.89
C ILE A 80 4.19 -15.25 -3.02
N ASP A 81 4.32 -16.44 -3.56
CA ASP A 81 4.27 -17.68 -2.79
C ASP A 81 5.59 -17.86 -2.01
N LEU A 82 5.59 -17.36 -0.77
CA LEU A 82 6.77 -17.36 0.10
C LEU A 82 7.15 -18.79 0.54
N ASP A 83 6.16 -19.67 0.71
CA ASP A 83 6.41 -21.06 1.12
C ASP A 83 7.08 -21.84 -0.01
N TYR A 84 6.61 -21.67 -1.24
CA TYR A 84 7.29 -22.22 -2.41
C TYR A 84 8.72 -21.67 -2.55
N CYS A 85 8.90 -20.35 -2.43
CA CYS A 85 10.22 -19.72 -2.51
C CYS A 85 11.17 -20.29 -1.45
N LYS A 86 10.74 -20.41 -0.21
CA LYS A 86 11.53 -20.99 0.89
C LYS A 86 11.93 -22.45 0.62
N LYS A 87 10.98 -23.28 0.16
CA LYS A 87 11.21 -24.70 -0.16
C LYS A 87 12.22 -24.89 -1.29
N ASN A 88 12.25 -23.96 -2.24
CA ASN A 88 13.13 -24.02 -3.42
C ASN A 88 14.37 -23.12 -3.31
N ASN A 89 14.72 -22.62 -2.12
CA ASN A 89 15.87 -21.76 -1.85
C ASN A 89 15.88 -20.45 -2.66
N ILE A 90 14.71 -19.94 -3.08
CA ILE A 90 14.56 -18.64 -3.74
C ILE A 90 14.49 -17.56 -2.67
N LYS A 91 15.44 -16.63 -2.68
CA LYS A 91 15.44 -15.49 -1.75
C LYS A 91 14.38 -14.47 -2.18
N VAL A 92 13.65 -13.91 -1.21
CA VAL A 92 12.70 -12.84 -1.45
C VAL A 92 13.08 -11.63 -0.59
N CYS A 93 13.36 -10.49 -1.25
CA CYS A 93 13.64 -9.22 -0.60
C CYS A 93 12.52 -8.24 -0.93
N ASN A 94 12.03 -7.52 0.05
CA ASN A 94 11.01 -6.46 -0.11
C ASN A 94 11.51 -5.14 0.46
N LEU A 95 10.83 -4.03 0.11
CA LEU A 95 11.11 -2.71 0.67
C LEU A 95 10.35 -2.54 1.98
N ARG A 96 11.05 -2.06 3.01
CA ARG A 96 10.46 -1.77 4.33
C ARG A 96 10.52 -0.27 4.60
N ASP A 97 9.52 0.22 5.35
CA ASP A 97 9.44 1.54 5.96
C ASP A 97 9.49 2.77 5.00
N TYR A 98 9.67 2.60 3.69
CA TYR A 98 9.73 3.70 2.72
C TYR A 98 8.43 4.49 2.59
N ALA A 99 7.29 3.83 2.81
CA ALA A 99 5.96 4.40 2.58
C ALA A 99 5.29 4.91 3.87
N SER A 100 5.95 4.84 5.03
CA SER A 100 5.31 5.15 6.32
C SER A 100 4.82 6.60 6.39
N ILE A 101 5.60 7.56 5.91
CA ILE A 101 5.23 8.98 5.87
C ILE A 101 4.17 9.21 4.80
N THR A 102 4.44 8.79 3.55
CA THR A 102 3.56 9.03 2.40
C THR A 102 2.16 8.47 2.61
N VAL A 103 2.04 7.23 3.13
CA VAL A 103 0.73 6.61 3.37
C VAL A 103 0.01 7.29 4.53
N ALA A 104 0.72 7.70 5.58
CA ALA A 104 0.11 8.43 6.68
C ALA A 104 -0.42 9.80 6.24
N GLU A 105 0.35 10.57 5.45
CA GLU A 105 -0.09 11.84 4.88
C GLU A 105 -1.31 11.65 3.96
N HIS A 106 -1.30 10.64 3.10
CA HIS A 106 -2.43 10.33 2.23
C HIS A 106 -3.69 9.95 3.03
N THR A 107 -3.53 9.18 4.12
CA THR A 107 -4.62 8.85 5.04
C THR A 107 -5.25 10.12 5.62
N PHE A 108 -4.43 11.09 6.04
CA PHE A 108 -4.92 12.37 6.55
C PHE A 108 -5.54 13.24 5.46
N ALA A 109 -4.98 13.25 4.25
CA ALA A 109 -5.57 13.94 3.11
C ALA A 109 -7.00 13.45 2.82
N LEU A 110 -7.23 12.14 2.86
CA LEU A 110 -8.56 11.54 2.68
C LEU A 110 -9.51 11.91 3.84
N MET A 111 -9.06 11.79 5.10
CA MET A 111 -9.86 12.15 6.27
C MET A 111 -10.25 13.63 6.25
N LEU A 112 -9.31 14.53 5.99
CA LEU A 112 -9.58 15.96 5.90
C LEU A 112 -10.50 16.29 4.72
N THR A 113 -10.34 15.64 3.57
CA THR A 113 -11.23 15.84 2.42
C THR A 113 -12.68 15.49 2.78
N LEU A 114 -12.90 14.40 3.51
CA LEU A 114 -14.23 13.97 3.93
C LEU A 114 -14.81 14.88 5.04
N TYR A 115 -14.06 15.09 6.12
CA TYR A 115 -14.53 15.85 7.28
C TYR A 115 -14.72 17.33 6.98
N ARG A 116 -13.81 17.92 6.19
CA ARG A 116 -13.87 19.34 5.80
C ARG A 116 -14.69 19.60 4.54
N GLN A 117 -15.27 18.57 3.92
CA GLN A 117 -16.06 18.68 2.68
C GLN A 117 -15.30 19.41 1.55
N ILE A 118 -13.97 19.19 1.45
CA ILE A 118 -13.09 19.94 0.54
C ILE A 118 -13.60 19.89 -0.90
N LYS A 119 -13.93 18.67 -1.40
CA LYS A 119 -14.46 18.49 -2.76
C LYS A 119 -15.79 19.23 -2.97
N GLY A 120 -16.68 19.13 -1.99
CA GLY A 120 -17.97 19.81 -2.08
C GLY A 120 -17.86 21.34 -2.05
N LEU A 121 -16.95 21.88 -1.25
CA LEU A 121 -16.69 23.33 -1.23
C LEU A 121 -16.05 23.81 -2.54
N GLU A 122 -15.15 22.99 -3.14
CA GLU A 122 -14.58 23.26 -4.46
C GLU A 122 -15.69 23.34 -5.53
N GLU A 123 -16.62 22.38 -5.54
CA GLU A 123 -17.79 22.40 -6.45
C GLU A 123 -18.64 23.66 -6.27
N ASP A 124 -18.91 24.07 -5.03
CA ASP A 124 -19.70 25.25 -4.71
C ASP A 124 -19.01 26.55 -5.17
N ILE A 125 -17.71 26.64 -5.02
CA ILE A 125 -16.92 27.79 -5.50
C ILE A 125 -16.90 27.82 -7.03
N THR A 126 -16.63 26.67 -7.67
CA THR A 126 -16.56 26.57 -9.14
C THR A 126 -17.89 26.87 -9.82
N SER A 127 -19.00 26.51 -9.19
CA SER A 127 -20.36 26.82 -9.69
C SER A 127 -20.78 28.28 -9.47
N GLY A 128 -19.93 29.08 -8.86
CA GLY A 128 -20.22 30.49 -8.54
C GLY A 128 -21.17 30.70 -7.35
N LEU A 129 -21.37 29.64 -6.56
CA LEU A 129 -22.24 29.74 -5.37
C LEU A 129 -21.67 30.68 -4.31
N TRP A 130 -20.33 30.68 -4.14
CA TRP A 130 -19.65 31.59 -3.22
C TRP A 130 -19.94 33.07 -3.54
N GLN A 131 -19.84 33.46 -4.80
CA GLN A 131 -20.06 34.83 -5.27
C GLN A 131 -21.50 35.29 -5.11
N LYS A 132 -22.45 34.37 -5.03
CA LYS A 132 -23.88 34.65 -4.84
C LYS A 132 -24.29 34.82 -3.37
N GLN A 133 -23.37 34.49 -2.43
CA GLN A 133 -23.66 34.61 -1.01
C GLN A 133 -23.75 36.10 -0.60
N LYS A 134 -24.70 36.41 0.27
CA LYS A 134 -24.84 37.75 0.87
C LYS A 134 -23.90 37.98 2.06
N VAL A 135 -23.29 36.88 2.57
CA VAL A 135 -22.37 36.87 3.69
C VAL A 135 -21.06 36.18 3.29
N PHE A 136 -19.99 36.45 3.99
CA PHE A 136 -18.66 35.89 3.66
C PHE A 136 -18.47 34.39 4.00
N SER A 137 -19.53 33.72 4.45
CA SER A 137 -19.49 32.30 4.83
C SER A 137 -20.48 31.45 4.05
N MET A 138 -20.11 30.20 3.77
CA MET A 138 -21.00 29.18 3.20
C MET A 138 -21.41 28.19 4.29
N VAL A 139 -22.71 28.05 4.53
CA VAL A 139 -23.26 27.15 5.56
C VAL A 139 -24.10 26.01 4.98
N ASN A 140 -24.02 25.82 3.66
CA ASN A 140 -24.77 24.82 2.92
C ASN A 140 -24.22 23.39 3.06
N ARG A 141 -23.01 23.24 3.61
CA ARG A 141 -22.36 21.94 3.83
C ARG A 141 -22.01 21.74 5.30
N ARG A 142 -22.29 20.54 5.81
CA ARG A 142 -21.94 20.18 7.17
C ARG A 142 -20.47 19.75 7.22
N VAL A 143 -19.63 20.57 7.83
CA VAL A 143 -18.20 20.30 8.06
C VAL A 143 -17.97 19.85 9.50
N PHE A 144 -16.95 19.01 9.71
CA PHE A 144 -16.57 18.50 11.01
C PHE A 144 -15.09 18.68 11.24
N ASP A 145 -14.69 18.74 12.50
CA ASP A 145 -13.30 18.74 12.91
C ASP A 145 -12.82 17.32 13.25
N LEU A 146 -11.53 17.07 13.07
CA LEU A 146 -10.90 15.83 13.54
C LEU A 146 -10.59 15.88 15.04
N TYR A 147 -10.54 17.07 15.62
CA TYR A 147 -10.31 17.28 17.04
C TYR A 147 -11.34 16.49 17.88
N ASP A 148 -10.85 15.84 18.94
CA ASP A 148 -11.63 15.00 19.87
C ASP A 148 -12.31 13.75 19.24
N LYS A 149 -12.10 13.48 17.95
CA LYS A 149 -12.60 12.27 17.28
C LYS A 149 -11.79 11.05 17.65
N GLN A 150 -12.47 9.91 17.73
CA GLN A 150 -11.86 8.61 18.00
C GLN A 150 -11.42 7.97 16.69
N ILE A 151 -10.13 7.67 16.56
CA ILE A 151 -9.59 6.88 15.45
C ILE A 151 -9.12 5.50 15.92
N GLY A 152 -9.68 4.46 15.33
CA GLY A 152 -9.26 3.08 15.51
C GLY A 152 -8.26 2.67 14.43
N ILE A 153 -7.07 2.24 14.83
CA ILE A 153 -6.02 1.81 13.92
C ILE A 153 -5.83 0.30 14.04
N ILE A 154 -6.11 -0.42 12.95
CA ILE A 154 -5.92 -1.87 12.86
C ILE A 154 -4.54 -2.16 12.30
N GLY A 155 -3.60 -2.52 13.18
CA GLY A 155 -2.18 -2.75 12.88
C GLY A 155 -1.26 -1.66 13.43
N ARG A 156 -0.24 -2.08 14.17
CA ARG A 156 0.73 -1.20 14.86
C ARG A 156 2.13 -1.30 14.24
N GLY A 157 2.19 -1.38 12.91
CA GLY A 157 3.45 -1.29 12.14
C GLY A 157 3.93 0.14 11.98
N SER A 158 4.96 0.36 11.15
CA SER A 158 5.53 1.68 10.86
C SER A 158 4.48 2.67 10.35
N ILE A 159 3.61 2.26 9.41
CA ILE A 159 2.54 3.09 8.86
C ILE A 159 1.51 3.45 9.95
N GLY A 160 0.94 2.44 10.64
CA GLY A 160 -0.07 2.69 11.68
C GLY A 160 0.45 3.56 12.81
N THR A 161 1.72 3.42 13.18
CA THR A 161 2.38 4.27 14.19
C THR A 161 2.51 5.71 13.70
N GLN A 162 2.86 5.92 12.42
CA GLN A 162 2.95 7.27 11.86
C GLN A 162 1.58 7.92 11.73
N VAL A 163 0.53 7.18 11.33
CA VAL A 163 -0.85 7.66 11.33
C VAL A 163 -1.28 8.08 12.74
N ALA A 164 -0.96 7.28 13.76
CA ALA A 164 -1.27 7.61 15.14
C ALA A 164 -0.56 8.88 15.64
N LYS A 165 0.69 9.10 15.19
CA LYS A 165 1.44 10.34 15.50
C LYS A 165 0.73 11.56 14.94
N LEU A 166 0.32 11.52 13.68
CA LEU A 166 -0.44 12.60 13.05
C LEU A 166 -1.80 12.79 13.72
N ALA A 167 -2.52 11.70 14.01
CA ALA A 167 -3.82 11.77 14.68
C ALA A 167 -3.75 12.50 16.02
N ARG A 168 -2.76 12.19 16.84
CA ARG A 168 -2.55 12.91 18.12
C ARG A 168 -2.22 14.39 17.91
N ALA A 169 -1.46 14.74 16.88
CA ALA A 169 -1.16 16.14 16.55
C ALA A 169 -2.41 16.92 16.13
N PHE A 170 -3.41 16.23 15.55
CA PHE A 170 -4.74 16.80 15.27
C PHE A 170 -5.71 16.76 16.47
N GLY A 171 -5.24 16.38 17.66
CA GLY A 171 -6.06 16.30 18.87
C GLY A 171 -7.05 15.12 18.89
N MET A 172 -6.83 14.09 18.05
CA MET A 172 -7.67 12.89 18.02
C MET A 172 -7.32 11.93 19.16
N LYS A 173 -8.30 11.14 19.58
CA LYS A 173 -8.12 9.99 20.48
C LYS A 173 -7.77 8.76 19.64
N VAL A 174 -6.66 8.09 19.98
CA VAL A 174 -6.13 6.97 19.18
C VAL A 174 -6.24 5.66 19.94
N GLU A 175 -6.90 4.69 19.33
CA GLU A 175 -6.95 3.31 19.81
C GLU A 175 -6.36 2.36 18.78
N PHE A 176 -5.51 1.41 19.23
CA PHE A 176 -4.94 0.37 18.39
C PHE A 176 -5.58 -0.98 18.67
N ILE A 177 -5.76 -1.77 17.61
CA ILE A 177 -6.09 -3.19 17.73
C ILE A 177 -5.20 -4.04 16.82
N SER A 178 -4.88 -5.25 17.26
CA SER A 178 -4.07 -6.20 16.47
C SER A 178 -4.98 -7.10 15.64
N ALA A 179 -4.88 -7.03 14.31
CA ALA A 179 -5.62 -7.88 13.40
C ALA A 179 -5.39 -9.40 13.60
N GLN A 180 -4.23 -9.79 14.14
CA GLN A 180 -3.83 -11.21 14.29
C GLN A 180 -4.50 -11.93 15.48
N ARG A 181 -5.10 -11.21 16.42
CA ARG A 181 -5.65 -11.73 17.68
C ARG A 181 -7.11 -11.40 17.88
N LEU A 182 -7.80 -10.91 16.86
CA LEU A 182 -9.18 -10.46 16.96
C LEU A 182 -10.16 -11.64 16.99
N LYS A 183 -10.97 -11.69 18.04
CA LYS A 183 -12.24 -12.39 18.03
C LYS A 183 -13.32 -11.43 17.49
N ASP A 184 -14.34 -11.96 16.82
CA ASP A 184 -15.40 -11.15 16.20
C ASP A 184 -16.06 -10.15 17.15
N ASP A 185 -16.31 -10.56 18.40
CA ASP A 185 -16.91 -9.68 19.40
C ASP A 185 -15.99 -8.53 19.85
N GLN A 186 -14.67 -8.77 19.86
CA GLN A 186 -13.69 -7.73 20.19
C GLN A 186 -13.62 -6.72 19.06
N LEU A 187 -13.64 -7.16 17.80
CA LEU A 187 -13.69 -6.28 16.64
C LEU A 187 -14.96 -5.44 16.63
N LYS A 188 -16.14 -6.05 16.84
CA LYS A 188 -17.41 -5.32 16.91
C LYS A 188 -17.41 -4.27 18.03
N THR A 189 -16.90 -4.63 19.19
CA THR A 189 -16.81 -3.71 20.35
C THR A 189 -15.85 -2.56 20.06
N PHE A 190 -14.71 -2.84 19.42
CA PHE A 190 -13.75 -1.83 18.98
C PHE A 190 -14.40 -0.88 17.96
N LEU A 191 -15.00 -1.39 16.89
CA LEU A 191 -15.59 -0.60 15.80
C LEU A 191 -16.68 0.35 16.29
N LYS A 192 -17.52 -0.09 17.25
CA LYS A 192 -18.61 0.74 17.81
C LYS A 192 -18.13 2.03 18.48
N ARG A 193 -16.88 2.09 18.91
CA ARG A 193 -16.32 3.25 19.63
C ARG A 193 -15.59 4.22 18.72
N GLN A 194 -15.39 3.86 17.45
CA GLN A 194 -14.57 4.67 16.53
C GLN A 194 -15.42 5.57 15.65
N ASP A 195 -15.03 6.83 15.50
CA ASP A 195 -15.54 7.73 14.45
C ASP A 195 -14.90 7.39 13.10
N ILE A 196 -13.64 6.94 13.13
CA ILE A 196 -12.83 6.62 11.95
C ILE A 196 -12.09 5.30 12.20
N VAL A 197 -12.02 4.46 11.18
CA VAL A 197 -11.21 3.24 11.22
C VAL A 197 -10.19 3.25 10.07
N SER A 198 -8.92 2.96 10.38
CA SER A 198 -7.85 2.90 9.41
C SER A 198 -7.09 1.58 9.48
N LEU A 199 -6.97 0.91 8.32
CA LEU A 199 -6.37 -0.42 8.20
C LEU A 199 -4.90 -0.29 7.76
N HIS A 200 -3.98 -0.73 8.62
CA HIS A 200 -2.53 -0.75 8.38
C HIS A 200 -1.90 -2.09 8.78
N CYS A 201 -2.64 -3.16 8.57
CA CYS A 201 -2.17 -4.54 8.76
C CYS A 201 -1.82 -5.19 7.40
N PRO A 202 -0.89 -6.16 7.37
CA PRO A 202 -0.59 -6.91 6.15
C PRO A 202 -1.78 -7.77 5.73
N LEU A 203 -1.99 -7.96 4.43
CA LEU A 203 -2.95 -8.92 3.90
C LEU A 203 -2.35 -10.33 3.94
N ASN A 204 -2.96 -11.21 4.73
CA ASN A 204 -2.62 -12.63 4.84
C ASN A 204 -3.87 -13.45 5.21
N SER A 205 -3.72 -14.76 5.40
CA SER A 205 -4.85 -15.66 5.75
C SER A 205 -5.60 -15.28 7.03
N LYS A 206 -4.93 -14.60 7.98
CA LYS A 206 -5.53 -14.17 9.26
C LYS A 206 -6.21 -12.79 9.19
N THR A 207 -5.92 -12.01 8.17
CA THR A 207 -6.44 -10.63 8.02
C THR A 207 -7.30 -10.45 6.79
N LYS A 208 -7.42 -11.48 5.96
CA LYS A 208 -8.33 -11.51 4.82
C LYS A 208 -9.77 -11.57 5.34
N ASN A 209 -10.63 -10.67 4.86
CA ASN A 209 -12.04 -10.53 5.26
C ASN A 209 -12.23 -10.17 6.75
N LEU A 210 -11.34 -9.35 7.29
CA LEU A 210 -11.40 -8.82 8.65
C LEU A 210 -12.63 -7.91 8.81
#